data_6e274e71082aeba20c6e1adf7761e6ca
#
_entry.id   6e274e71082aeba20c6e1adf7761e6ca
#
_cell.length_a   1.000
_cell.length_b   1.000
_cell.length_c   1.000
_cell.angle_alpha   90.00
_cell.angle_beta   90.00
_cell.angle_gamma   90.00
#
_symmetry.space_group_name_H-M   'P 1'
#
loop_
_entity.id
_entity.type
_entity.pdbx_description
1 polymer ?
#
loop_
_entity_poly.entity_id
_entity_poly.type
_entity_poly.pdbx_seq_one_letter_code
_entity_poly.pdbx_strand_id
1 'polypeptide(L)'
;MICLILPLLIGFGIDCVLGDPHSLPHPVVLIGKTISALECVLRRIFPKTPRGERAAGAVLWLIVAFLATAVPALLLCLCGRVSPWLRLAVESVMCWQILAAKSLRDESMKVYHELEHGSIESARRAVSMIVGRDTAALDDAGVTRAAVETVAENTSDGVVAPLLYLAIGGAPLGFFYK
;
A
#
# COMPACT_ATOMS: atom_id res chain seq x y z
N MET A 1 17.66 -6.72 16.19
CA MET A 1 16.96 -7.66 15.27
C MET A 1 15.61 -8.10 15.81
N ILE A 2 15.50 -8.71 16.98
CA ILE A 2 14.21 -9.19 17.55
C ILE A 2 13.16 -8.07 17.63
N CYS A 3 13.54 -6.85 17.96
CA CYS A 3 12.63 -5.70 18.06
C CYS A 3 11.98 -5.28 16.73
N LEU A 4 12.53 -5.65 15.58
CA LEU A 4 11.94 -5.38 14.27
C LEU A 4 11.13 -6.58 13.74
N ILE A 5 11.60 -7.80 14.05
CA ILE A 5 10.98 -9.02 13.53
C ILE A 5 9.65 -9.31 14.25
N LEU A 6 9.56 -9.10 15.55
CA LEU A 6 8.36 -9.43 16.33
C LEU A 6 7.13 -8.60 15.89
N PRO A 7 7.18 -7.26 15.77
CA PRO A 7 6.05 -6.49 15.28
C PRO A 7 5.70 -6.82 13.83
N LEU A 8 6.69 -7.15 12.98
CA LEU A 8 6.46 -7.61 11.61
C LEU A 8 5.67 -8.93 11.57
N LEU A 9 6.07 -9.93 12.36
CA LEU A 9 5.37 -11.23 12.40
C LEU A 9 3.94 -11.08 12.93
N ILE A 10 3.74 -10.26 13.96
CA ILE A 10 2.41 -9.97 14.49
C ILE A 10 1.58 -9.26 13.42
N GLY A 11 2.11 -8.21 12.79
CA GLY A 11 1.43 -7.45 11.74
C GLY A 11 1.05 -8.31 10.53
N PHE A 12 1.96 -9.17 10.08
CA PHE A 12 1.67 -10.13 9.00
C PHE A 12 0.59 -11.14 9.40
N GLY A 13 0.65 -11.65 10.64
CA GLY A 13 -0.40 -12.53 11.15
C GLY A 13 -1.78 -11.84 11.20
N ILE A 14 -1.82 -10.56 11.60
CA ILE A 14 -3.05 -9.75 11.58
C ILE A 14 -3.55 -9.59 10.14
N ASP A 15 -2.68 -9.26 9.17
CA ASP A 15 -3.06 -9.15 7.76
C ASP A 15 -3.64 -10.45 7.23
N CYS A 16 -3.03 -11.59 7.50
CA CYS A 16 -3.54 -12.90 7.08
C CYS A 16 -4.95 -13.23 7.61
N VAL A 17 -5.31 -12.68 8.78
CA VAL A 17 -6.62 -12.95 9.42
C VAL A 17 -7.65 -11.89 9.06
N LEU A 18 -7.31 -10.61 9.21
CA LEU A 18 -8.26 -9.49 9.04
C LEU A 18 -8.25 -8.92 7.61
N GLY A 19 -7.11 -8.94 6.92
CA GLY A 19 -6.92 -8.22 5.66
C GLY A 19 -6.97 -6.72 5.87
N ASP A 20 -7.47 -6.00 4.87
CA ASP A 20 -7.64 -4.54 4.89
C ASP A 20 -9.14 -4.17 4.90
N PRO A 21 -9.74 -3.99 6.08
CA PRO A 21 -11.16 -3.64 6.17
C PRO A 21 -11.39 -2.20 5.69
N HIS A 22 -12.24 -2.03 4.69
CA HIS A 22 -12.61 -0.73 4.09
C HIS A 22 -13.15 0.31 5.09
N SER A 23 -13.56 -0.10 6.29
CA SER A 23 -14.10 0.78 7.33
C SER A 23 -13.05 1.53 8.13
N LEU A 24 -11.78 1.11 8.08
CA LEU A 24 -10.70 1.76 8.84
C LEU A 24 -9.98 2.83 8.00
N PRO A 25 -9.60 3.95 8.63
CA PRO A 25 -8.81 4.96 7.96
C PRO A 25 -7.43 4.38 7.60
N HIS A 26 -7.17 4.24 6.29
CA HIS A 26 -5.92 3.68 5.81
C HIS A 26 -4.85 4.78 5.65
N PRO A 27 -3.62 4.60 6.16
CA PRO A 27 -2.55 5.60 6.06
C PRO A 27 -2.24 6.03 4.63
N VAL A 28 -2.36 5.13 3.65
CA VAL A 28 -2.16 5.43 2.22
C VAL A 28 -3.14 6.52 1.74
N VAL A 29 -4.38 6.52 2.23
CA VAL A 29 -5.35 7.58 1.90
C VAL A 29 -4.90 8.94 2.44
N LEU A 30 -4.30 8.96 3.65
CA LEU A 30 -3.75 10.17 4.23
C LEU A 30 -2.53 10.67 3.43
N ILE A 31 -1.64 9.76 3.02
CA ILE A 31 -0.52 10.08 2.14
C ILE A 31 -1.03 10.66 0.81
N GLY A 32 -2.03 10.03 0.18
CA GLY A 32 -2.64 10.51 -1.05
C GLY A 32 -3.23 11.93 -0.92
N LYS A 33 -3.94 12.21 0.18
CA LYS A 33 -4.45 13.56 0.47
C LYS A 33 -3.32 14.58 0.66
N THR A 34 -2.24 14.18 1.32
CA THR A 34 -1.05 15.03 1.51
C THR A 34 -0.38 15.33 0.18
N ILE A 35 -0.24 14.34 -0.72
CA ILE A 35 0.28 14.53 -2.08
C ILE A 35 -0.57 15.56 -2.82
N SER A 36 -1.89 15.39 -2.85
CA SER A 36 -2.80 16.31 -3.57
C SER A 36 -2.75 17.74 -3.02
N ALA A 37 -2.67 17.88 -1.71
CA ALA A 37 -2.57 19.21 -1.08
C ALA A 37 -1.23 19.88 -1.41
N LEU A 38 -0.11 19.17 -1.30
CA LEU A 38 1.22 19.68 -1.62
C LEU A 38 1.35 19.99 -3.12
N GLU A 39 0.82 19.14 -4.00
CA GLU A 39 0.81 19.37 -5.44
C GLU A 39 0.09 20.69 -5.77
N CYS A 40 -1.09 20.94 -5.18
CA CYS A 40 -1.82 22.17 -5.38
C CYS A 40 -1.00 23.41 -4.97
N VAL A 41 -0.26 23.34 -3.86
CA VAL A 41 0.61 24.42 -3.39
C VAL A 41 1.81 24.63 -4.30
N LEU A 42 2.52 23.52 -4.62
CA LEU A 42 3.76 23.58 -5.41
C LEU A 42 3.50 24.06 -6.85
N ARG A 43 2.36 23.68 -7.46
CA ARG A 43 1.95 24.19 -8.78
C ARG A 43 1.67 25.69 -8.81
N ARG A 44 1.45 26.34 -7.65
CA ARG A 44 1.30 27.80 -7.53
C ARG A 44 2.64 28.51 -7.34
N ILE A 45 3.61 27.83 -6.71
CA ILE A 45 4.92 28.41 -6.39
C ILE A 45 5.90 28.28 -7.55
N PHE A 46 5.91 27.13 -8.21
CA PHE A 46 6.86 26.85 -9.28
C PHE A 46 6.36 27.33 -10.65
N PRO A 47 7.26 27.79 -11.55
CA PRO A 47 6.88 28.24 -12.88
C PRO A 47 6.34 27.06 -13.71
N LYS A 48 5.33 27.35 -14.56
CA LYS A 48 4.71 26.37 -15.49
C LYS A 48 5.61 26.12 -16.71
N THR A 49 6.82 25.63 -16.45
CA THR A 49 7.79 25.21 -17.46
C THR A 49 8.18 23.77 -17.19
N PRO A 50 8.65 23.01 -18.19
CA PRO A 50 9.07 21.60 -17.99
C PRO A 50 10.14 21.43 -16.90
N ARG A 51 11.01 22.43 -16.71
CA ARG A 51 12.00 22.41 -15.62
C ARG A 51 11.37 22.73 -14.27
N GLY A 52 10.45 23.68 -14.21
CA GLY A 52 9.74 24.05 -13.00
C GLY A 52 8.85 22.89 -12.49
N GLU A 53 8.16 22.23 -13.39
CA GLU A 53 7.31 21.07 -13.04
C GLU A 53 8.14 19.89 -12.52
N ARG A 54 9.31 19.61 -13.11
CA ARG A 54 10.23 18.58 -12.59
C ARG A 54 10.78 18.94 -11.21
N ALA A 55 11.14 20.19 -10.99
CA ALA A 55 11.61 20.66 -9.68
C ALA A 55 10.50 20.57 -8.63
N ALA A 56 9.26 20.98 -8.97
CA ALA A 56 8.11 20.85 -8.09
C ALA A 56 7.84 19.36 -7.73
N GLY A 57 7.90 18.46 -8.72
CA GLY A 57 7.77 17.02 -8.49
C GLY A 57 8.86 16.43 -7.59
N ALA A 58 10.11 16.85 -7.77
CA ALA A 58 11.22 16.43 -6.91
C ALA A 58 11.04 16.90 -5.46
N VAL A 59 10.62 18.15 -5.26
CA VAL A 59 10.33 18.70 -3.93
C VAL A 59 9.14 17.97 -3.30
N LEU A 60 8.07 17.72 -4.06
CA LEU A 60 6.92 16.96 -3.61
C LEU A 60 7.35 15.57 -3.10
N TRP A 61 8.11 14.85 -3.92
CA TRP A 61 8.59 13.52 -3.55
C TRP A 61 9.42 13.53 -2.28
N LEU A 62 10.38 14.48 -2.15
CA LEU A 62 11.22 14.60 -0.96
C LEU A 62 10.39 14.86 0.31
N ILE A 63 9.40 15.77 0.23
CA ILE A 63 8.55 16.10 1.38
C ILE A 63 7.70 14.88 1.77
N VAL A 64 7.07 14.22 0.80
CA VAL A 64 6.20 13.06 1.08
C VAL A 64 7.03 11.90 1.64
N ALA A 65 8.19 11.58 1.05
CA ALA A 65 9.09 10.53 1.52
C ALA A 65 9.57 10.82 2.96
N PHE A 66 9.94 12.08 3.24
CA PHE A 66 10.33 12.50 4.58
C PHE A 66 9.17 12.35 5.58
N LEU A 67 7.97 12.84 5.27
CA LEU A 67 6.81 12.73 6.15
C LEU A 67 6.38 11.28 6.38
N ALA A 68 6.35 10.47 5.33
CA ALA A 68 6.00 9.05 5.40
C ALA A 68 6.96 8.25 6.31
N THR A 69 8.20 8.68 6.41
CA THR A 69 9.22 8.06 7.29
C THR A 69 9.23 8.68 8.68
N ALA A 70 9.27 10.01 8.77
CA ALA A 70 9.50 10.72 10.02
C ALA A 70 8.30 10.65 10.97
N VAL A 71 7.06 10.70 10.44
CA VAL A 71 5.85 10.64 11.27
C VAL A 71 5.73 9.29 12.00
N PRO A 72 5.82 8.12 11.33
CA PRO A 72 5.84 6.83 12.01
C PRO A 72 7.03 6.69 12.99
N ALA A 73 8.22 7.13 12.58
CA ALA A 73 9.38 7.06 13.45
C ALA A 73 9.22 7.88 14.75
N LEU A 74 8.69 9.10 14.64
CA LEU A 74 8.39 9.96 15.79
C LEU A 74 7.34 9.32 16.69
N LEU A 75 6.26 8.80 16.11
CA LEU A 75 5.19 8.13 16.86
C LEU A 75 5.73 6.93 17.64
N LEU A 76 6.52 6.08 17.01
CA LEU A 76 7.13 4.92 17.66
C LEU A 76 8.15 5.32 18.73
N CYS A 77 8.89 6.41 18.54
CA CYS A 77 9.79 6.97 19.55
C CYS A 77 9.00 7.43 20.77
N LEU A 78 7.89 8.16 20.58
CA LEU A 78 7.04 8.62 21.67
C LEU A 78 6.38 7.45 22.41
N CYS A 79 5.82 6.47 21.68
CA CYS A 79 5.26 5.26 22.28
C CYS A 79 6.31 4.49 23.10
N GLY A 80 7.54 4.39 22.60
CA GLY A 80 8.63 3.71 23.29
C GLY A 80 9.09 4.38 24.58
N ARG A 81 8.88 5.71 24.70
CA ARG A 81 9.12 6.44 25.97
C ARG A 81 8.06 6.16 27.03
N VAL A 82 6.85 5.81 26.61
CA VAL A 82 5.75 5.46 27.52
C VAL A 82 5.86 4.00 27.95
N SER A 83 5.94 3.08 26.99
CA SER A 83 6.06 1.64 27.26
C SER A 83 6.59 0.88 26.04
N PRO A 84 7.50 -0.10 26.24
CA PRO A 84 7.93 -0.99 25.17
C PRO A 84 6.77 -1.80 24.56
N TRP A 85 5.78 -2.15 25.35
CA TRP A 85 4.59 -2.88 24.89
C TRP A 85 3.66 -2.02 24.03
N LEU A 86 3.53 -0.73 24.38
CA LEU A 86 2.78 0.22 23.55
C LEU A 86 3.45 0.40 22.19
N ARG A 87 4.78 0.56 22.17
CA ARG A 87 5.55 0.62 20.93
C ARG A 87 5.33 -0.63 20.09
N LEU A 88 5.46 -1.82 20.67
CA LEU A 88 5.25 -3.09 19.98
C LEU A 88 3.86 -3.16 19.37
N ALA A 89 2.81 -2.84 20.13
CA ALA A 89 1.43 -2.87 19.63
C ALA A 89 1.20 -1.90 18.45
N VAL A 90 1.66 -0.65 18.60
CA VAL A 90 1.51 0.37 17.54
C VAL A 90 2.32 -0.02 16.29
N GLU A 91 3.55 -0.50 16.45
CA GLU A 91 4.39 -0.93 15.32
C GLU A 91 3.78 -2.16 14.61
N SER A 92 3.19 -3.10 15.35
CA SER A 92 2.48 -4.25 14.76
C SER A 92 1.27 -3.83 13.93
N VAL A 93 0.48 -2.86 14.42
CA VAL A 93 -0.65 -2.30 13.66
C VAL A 93 -0.15 -1.58 12.41
N MET A 94 0.94 -0.81 12.51
CA MET A 94 1.56 -0.15 11.36
C MET A 94 2.05 -1.17 10.31
N CYS A 95 2.71 -2.25 10.74
CA CYS A 95 3.15 -3.33 9.86
C CYS A 95 1.95 -3.97 9.15
N TRP A 96 0.87 -4.24 9.86
CA TRP A 96 -0.37 -4.74 9.28
C TRP A 96 -0.92 -3.83 8.17
N GLN A 97 -1.01 -2.51 8.42
CA GLN A 97 -1.55 -1.55 7.46
C GLN A 97 -0.67 -1.33 6.21
N ILE A 98 0.58 -1.79 6.23
CA ILE A 98 1.49 -1.72 5.09
C ILE A 98 1.32 -2.94 4.18
N LEU A 99 0.95 -4.09 4.73
CA LEU A 99 0.81 -5.36 4.02
C LEU A 99 -0.59 -5.48 3.40
N ALA A 100 -0.70 -6.27 2.36
CA ALA A 100 -1.95 -6.46 1.62
C ALA A 100 -2.13 -7.91 1.11
N ALA A 101 -1.55 -8.91 1.81
CA ALA A 101 -1.55 -10.29 1.34
C ALA A 101 -2.95 -10.90 1.28
N LYS A 102 -3.74 -10.74 2.36
CA LYS A 102 -5.10 -11.28 2.39
C LYS A 102 -6.02 -10.56 1.41
N SER A 103 -5.97 -9.23 1.36
CA SER A 103 -6.81 -8.45 0.45
C SER A 103 -6.52 -8.80 -1.02
N LEU A 104 -5.23 -8.96 -1.40
CA LEU A 104 -4.84 -9.40 -2.73
C LEU A 104 -5.40 -10.80 -3.04
N ARG A 105 -5.28 -11.74 -2.10
CA ARG A 105 -5.84 -13.08 -2.25
C ARG A 105 -7.36 -13.02 -2.42
N ASP A 106 -8.05 -12.31 -1.56
CA ASP A 106 -9.53 -12.29 -1.54
C ASP A 106 -10.08 -11.67 -2.84
N GLU A 107 -9.48 -10.58 -3.34
CA GLU A 107 -9.88 -9.94 -4.59
C GLU A 107 -9.53 -10.82 -5.80
N SER A 108 -8.39 -11.49 -5.80
CA SER A 108 -8.00 -12.42 -6.88
C SER A 108 -8.92 -13.63 -6.96
N MET A 109 -9.32 -14.16 -5.81
CA MET A 109 -10.26 -15.30 -5.74
C MET A 109 -11.65 -14.95 -6.23
N LYS A 110 -12.10 -13.68 -6.11
CA LYS A 110 -13.35 -13.23 -6.73
C LYS A 110 -13.29 -13.36 -8.26
N VAL A 111 -12.18 -12.95 -8.87
CA VAL A 111 -12.01 -13.09 -10.34
C VAL A 111 -12.04 -14.56 -10.75
N TYR A 112 -11.33 -15.42 -10.01
CA TYR A 112 -11.34 -16.86 -10.26
C TYR A 112 -12.76 -17.45 -10.18
N HIS A 113 -13.50 -17.12 -9.12
CA HIS A 113 -14.87 -17.61 -8.93
C HIS A 113 -15.82 -17.17 -10.06
N GLU A 114 -15.71 -15.91 -10.52
CA GLU A 114 -16.52 -15.39 -11.60
C GLU A 114 -16.17 -16.01 -12.98
N LEU A 115 -14.89 -16.37 -13.20
CA LEU A 115 -14.48 -17.09 -14.39
C LEU A 115 -14.98 -18.54 -14.41
N GLU A 116 -15.06 -19.18 -13.24
CA GLU A 116 -15.43 -20.61 -13.14
C GLU A 116 -16.96 -20.81 -13.11
N HIS A 117 -17.69 -19.92 -12.47
CA HIS A 117 -19.12 -20.10 -12.16
C HIS A 117 -20.02 -18.96 -12.63
N GLY A 118 -19.44 -17.84 -13.03
CA GLY A 118 -20.17 -16.63 -13.43
C GLY A 118 -20.28 -16.44 -14.93
N SER A 119 -20.42 -15.20 -15.35
CA SER A 119 -20.40 -14.77 -16.74
C SER A 119 -19.12 -13.99 -17.05
N ILE A 120 -18.78 -13.89 -18.34
CA ILE A 120 -17.64 -13.06 -18.77
C ILE A 120 -17.80 -11.59 -18.33
N GLU A 121 -19.03 -11.08 -18.29
CA GLU A 121 -19.31 -9.71 -17.84
C GLU A 121 -19.03 -9.54 -16.35
N SER A 122 -19.38 -10.54 -15.52
CA SER A 122 -19.07 -10.51 -14.09
C SER A 122 -17.57 -10.67 -13.84
N ALA A 123 -16.89 -11.53 -14.57
CA ALA A 123 -15.44 -11.70 -14.50
C ALA A 123 -14.68 -10.42 -14.92
N ARG A 124 -15.14 -9.71 -15.97
CA ARG A 124 -14.60 -8.40 -16.39
C ARG A 124 -14.77 -7.36 -15.29
N ARG A 125 -15.91 -7.33 -14.61
CA ARG A 125 -16.15 -6.44 -13.46
C ARG A 125 -15.23 -6.77 -12.28
N ALA A 126 -15.10 -8.05 -11.97
CA ALA A 126 -14.21 -8.48 -10.88
C ALA A 126 -12.76 -8.10 -11.16
N VAL A 127 -12.24 -8.38 -12.36
CA VAL A 127 -10.85 -8.03 -12.71
C VAL A 127 -10.63 -6.53 -12.80
N SER A 128 -11.63 -5.74 -13.21
CA SER A 128 -11.52 -4.26 -13.25
C SER A 128 -11.29 -3.63 -11.88
N MET A 129 -11.62 -4.33 -10.79
CA MET A 129 -11.36 -3.85 -9.43
C MET A 129 -9.89 -3.95 -9.01
N ILE A 130 -9.11 -4.78 -9.70
CA ILE A 130 -7.70 -5.04 -9.34
C ILE A 130 -6.71 -4.58 -10.41
N VAL A 131 -7.18 -4.26 -11.64
CA VAL A 131 -6.31 -3.78 -12.73
C VAL A 131 -6.58 -2.31 -13.04
N GLY A 132 -5.53 -1.58 -13.42
CA GLY A 132 -5.62 -0.16 -13.79
C GLY A 132 -5.90 0.10 -15.29
N ARG A 133 -6.42 -0.89 -16.04
CA ARG A 133 -6.69 -0.79 -17.49
C ARG A 133 -8.14 -1.13 -17.82
N ASP A 134 -8.56 -0.76 -19.03
CA ASP A 134 -9.89 -1.13 -19.53
C ASP A 134 -9.99 -2.66 -19.70
N THR A 135 -11.07 -3.23 -19.16
CA THR A 135 -11.34 -4.67 -19.17
C THR A 135 -12.57 -5.04 -20.00
N ALA A 136 -13.29 -4.05 -20.56
CA ALA A 136 -14.58 -4.26 -21.22
C ALA A 136 -14.50 -5.18 -22.45
N ALA A 137 -13.36 -5.20 -23.15
CA ALA A 137 -13.17 -5.99 -24.37
C ALA A 137 -12.43 -7.32 -24.14
N LEU A 138 -12.05 -7.67 -22.90
CA LEU A 138 -11.28 -8.88 -22.62
C LEU A 138 -12.17 -10.13 -22.77
N ASP A 139 -11.66 -11.16 -23.43
CA ASP A 139 -12.21 -12.51 -23.38
C ASP A 139 -11.72 -13.26 -22.11
N ASP A 140 -12.15 -14.50 -21.90
CA ASP A 140 -11.78 -15.29 -20.72
C ASP A 140 -10.27 -15.43 -20.57
N ALA A 141 -9.54 -15.64 -21.67
CA ALA A 141 -8.09 -15.72 -21.66
C ALA A 141 -7.45 -14.37 -21.30
N GLY A 142 -8.02 -13.27 -21.80
CA GLY A 142 -7.61 -11.90 -21.49
C GLY A 142 -7.83 -11.54 -20.02
N VAL A 143 -8.98 -11.90 -19.45
CA VAL A 143 -9.29 -11.70 -18.03
C VAL A 143 -8.33 -12.52 -17.17
N THR A 144 -8.12 -13.81 -17.49
CA THR A 144 -7.18 -14.68 -16.77
C THR A 144 -5.77 -14.11 -16.79
N ARG A 145 -5.28 -13.70 -17.97
CA ARG A 145 -3.95 -13.10 -18.10
C ARG A 145 -3.83 -11.82 -17.28
N ALA A 146 -4.82 -10.92 -17.36
CA ALA A 146 -4.83 -9.69 -16.60
C ALA A 146 -4.81 -9.93 -15.08
N ALA A 147 -5.57 -10.90 -14.61
CA ALA A 147 -5.58 -11.29 -13.20
C ALA A 147 -4.21 -11.84 -12.75
N VAL A 148 -3.61 -12.77 -13.51
CA VAL A 148 -2.31 -13.36 -13.16
C VAL A 148 -1.19 -12.32 -13.16
N GLU A 149 -1.14 -11.44 -14.17
CA GLU A 149 -0.17 -10.34 -14.26
C GLU A 149 -0.29 -9.43 -13.03
N THR A 150 -1.51 -9.01 -12.70
CA THR A 150 -1.77 -8.11 -11.56
C THR A 150 -1.47 -8.76 -10.21
N VAL A 151 -1.79 -10.05 -10.05
CA VAL A 151 -1.44 -10.80 -8.83
C VAL A 151 0.07 -10.91 -8.68
N ALA A 152 0.80 -11.19 -9.75
CA ALA A 152 2.27 -11.26 -9.71
C ALA A 152 2.88 -9.90 -9.34
N GLU A 153 2.44 -8.80 -9.97
CA GLU A 153 2.87 -7.44 -9.69
C GLU A 153 2.54 -7.04 -8.24
N ASN A 154 1.29 -7.18 -7.82
CA ASN A 154 0.87 -6.80 -6.47
C ASN A 154 1.45 -7.71 -5.38
N THR A 155 1.79 -8.97 -5.68
CA THR A 155 2.55 -9.81 -4.75
C THR A 155 3.94 -9.24 -4.51
N SER A 156 4.62 -8.79 -5.58
CA SER A 156 5.91 -8.10 -5.45
C SER A 156 5.76 -6.81 -4.64
N ASP A 157 4.85 -5.93 -5.03
CA ASP A 157 4.79 -4.56 -4.55
C ASP A 157 3.96 -4.38 -3.28
N GLY A 158 2.94 -5.20 -3.08
CA GLY A 158 2.04 -5.15 -1.92
C GLY A 158 2.43 -6.09 -0.78
N VAL A 159 3.30 -7.09 -1.03
CA VAL A 159 3.67 -8.10 -0.02
C VAL A 159 5.18 -8.23 0.13
N VAL A 160 5.89 -8.66 -0.93
CA VAL A 160 7.32 -9.03 -0.81
C VAL A 160 8.20 -7.81 -0.52
N ALA A 161 8.08 -6.75 -1.32
CA ALA A 161 8.87 -5.56 -1.11
C ALA A 161 8.55 -4.88 0.24
N PRO A 162 7.28 -4.67 0.63
CA PRO A 162 6.96 -4.20 1.99
C PRO A 162 7.58 -5.06 3.10
N LEU A 163 7.52 -6.39 3.01
CA LEU A 163 8.13 -7.28 4.00
C LEU A 163 9.64 -7.04 4.12
N LEU A 164 10.34 -6.85 3.00
CA LEU A 164 11.78 -6.55 3.00
C LEU A 164 12.07 -5.21 3.69
N TYR A 165 11.34 -4.14 3.32
CA TYR A 165 11.52 -2.82 3.94
C TYR A 165 11.19 -2.83 5.43
N LEU A 166 10.13 -3.54 5.83
CA LEU A 166 9.76 -3.73 7.24
C LEU A 166 10.83 -4.51 8.02
N ALA A 167 11.42 -5.54 7.42
CA ALA A 167 12.48 -6.33 8.05
C ALA A 167 13.78 -5.53 8.25
N ILE A 168 14.09 -4.59 7.34
CA ILE A 168 15.31 -3.76 7.37
C ILE A 168 15.16 -2.58 8.35
N GLY A 169 14.04 -1.87 8.31
CA GLY A 169 13.88 -0.60 9.02
C GLY A 169 12.55 -0.41 9.77
N GLY A 170 11.79 -1.50 9.97
CA GLY A 170 10.49 -1.45 10.65
C GLY A 170 9.43 -0.66 9.90
N ALA A 171 8.37 -0.29 10.61
CA ALA A 171 7.26 0.45 10.02
C ALA A 171 7.67 1.77 9.34
N PRO A 172 8.62 2.58 9.83
CA PRO A 172 9.05 3.79 9.14
C PRO A 172 9.56 3.55 7.73
N LEU A 173 10.38 2.52 7.51
CA LEU A 173 10.90 2.20 6.19
C LEU A 173 9.84 1.53 5.32
N GLY A 174 8.92 0.78 5.91
CA GLY A 174 7.75 0.25 5.21
C GLY A 174 6.84 1.36 4.66
N PHE A 175 6.57 2.41 5.43
CA PHE A 175 5.81 3.58 4.95
C PHE A 175 6.58 4.42 3.92
N PHE A 176 7.90 4.50 4.01
CA PHE A 176 8.73 5.11 2.97
C PHE A 176 8.56 4.43 1.62
N TYR A 177 8.50 3.11 1.61
CA TYR A 177 8.30 2.33 0.39
C TYR A 177 6.89 2.51 -0.21
N LYS A 178 5.86 2.52 0.67
CA LYS A 178 4.45 2.58 0.26
C LYS A 178 4.06 3.92 -0.35
#